data_589f42b2f2d800e45f224ea457ddf438
#
_entry.id   589f42b2f2d800e45f224ea457ddf438
#
_cell.length_a   1.000
_cell.length_b   1.000
_cell.length_c   1.000
_cell.angle_alpha   90.00
_cell.angle_beta   90.00
_cell.angle_gamma   90.00
#
_symmetry.space_group_name_H-M   'P 1'
#
loop_
_entity.id
_entity.type
_entity.pdbx_description
1 polymer ?
#
loop_
_entity_poly.entity_id
_entity_poly.type
_entity_poly.pdbx_seq_one_letter_code
_entity_poly.pdbx_strand_id
1 'polypeptide(L)'
;TTLAMAVAHGGKFVIGHVGDSRAYRLREGVLEQLTRDHSLLQEQVDIGLITPEEAAASGNRNLVTRALGVEDTVLLDVREVDVLCDDQLLLCSDGLNDMVRDEEIAEILAADLTLDAKCQRLVGLANERGGRDNISVVIVKAHEPPKKSGMMAKLLRK
;
A
#
# COMPACT_ATOMS: atom_id res chain seq x y z
N THR A 1 4.94 -9.19 -14.77
CA THR A 1 3.96 -8.52 -13.91
C THR A 1 4.58 -8.08 -12.59
N THR A 2 3.95 -7.14 -11.87
CA THR A 2 4.33 -6.69 -10.52
C THR A 2 3.55 -7.44 -9.46
N LEU A 3 3.96 -7.34 -8.19
CA LEU A 3 3.29 -7.93 -7.04
C LEU A 3 3.36 -6.98 -5.84
N ALA A 4 2.23 -6.68 -5.24
CA ALA A 4 2.13 -6.15 -3.89
C ALA A 4 1.17 -7.02 -3.09
N MET A 5 1.63 -7.64 -2.02
CA MET A 5 0.84 -8.54 -1.18
C MET A 5 1.04 -8.23 0.31
N ALA A 6 0.03 -8.56 1.11
CA ALA A 6 0.11 -8.47 2.55
C ALA A 6 -0.51 -9.69 3.21
N VAL A 7 0.16 -10.23 4.21
CA VAL A 7 -0.33 -11.32 5.05
C VAL A 7 -0.44 -10.82 6.49
N ALA A 8 -1.64 -10.89 7.06
CA ALA A 8 -1.87 -10.54 8.46
C ALA A 8 -1.57 -11.77 9.34
N HIS A 9 -0.61 -11.65 10.26
CA HIS A 9 -0.26 -12.71 11.20
C HIS A 9 0.32 -12.14 12.50
N GLY A 10 -0.16 -12.63 13.65
CA GLY A 10 0.42 -12.34 14.95
C GLY A 10 0.51 -10.85 15.32
N GLY A 11 -0.44 -10.01 14.88
CA GLY A 11 -0.40 -8.57 15.11
C GLY A 11 0.53 -7.80 14.18
N LYS A 12 0.96 -8.42 13.09
CA LYS A 12 1.82 -7.85 12.05
C LYS A 12 1.20 -7.99 10.67
N PHE A 13 1.62 -7.11 9.74
CA PHE A 13 1.56 -7.36 8.31
C PHE A 13 2.94 -7.77 7.81
N VAL A 14 2.99 -8.87 7.06
CA VAL A 14 4.13 -9.26 6.25
C VAL A 14 3.83 -8.81 4.83
N ILE A 15 4.57 -7.82 4.35
CA ILE A 15 4.42 -7.26 3.01
C ILE A 15 5.42 -7.94 2.09
N GLY A 16 4.94 -8.49 0.98
CA GLY A 16 5.77 -9.03 -0.11
C GLY A 16 5.63 -8.14 -1.34
N HIS A 17 6.75 -7.81 -1.99
CA HIS A 17 6.75 -6.81 -3.06
C HIS A 17 7.75 -7.14 -4.18
N VAL A 18 7.30 -6.95 -5.44
CA VAL A 18 8.11 -6.93 -6.66
C VAL A 18 7.49 -5.94 -7.64
N GLY A 19 8.27 -4.98 -8.13
CA GLY A 19 7.84 -4.00 -9.13
C GLY A 19 7.59 -2.61 -8.54
N ASP A 20 6.61 -1.89 -9.06
CA ASP A 20 6.23 -0.51 -8.73
C ASP A 20 4.79 -0.36 -8.18
N SER A 21 4.07 -1.46 -8.07
CA SER A 21 2.84 -1.50 -7.25
C SER A 21 3.19 -1.26 -5.80
N ARG A 22 2.38 -0.49 -5.06
CA ARG A 22 2.77 -0.01 -3.74
C ARG A 22 1.89 -0.54 -2.61
N ALA A 23 2.48 -0.58 -1.42
CA ALA A 23 1.78 -0.73 -0.14
C ALA A 23 2.01 0.51 0.72
N TYR A 24 0.93 1.06 1.28
CA TYR A 24 0.96 2.19 2.20
C TYR A 24 0.27 1.83 3.51
N ARG A 25 0.71 2.43 4.60
CA ARG A 25 0.02 2.41 5.89
C ARG A 25 -0.42 3.82 6.27
N LEU A 26 -1.70 4.01 6.58
CA LEU A 26 -2.17 5.19 7.29
C LEU A 26 -2.29 4.86 8.78
N ARG A 27 -1.56 5.61 9.61
CA ARG A 27 -1.60 5.55 11.08
C ARG A 27 -1.66 6.96 11.64
N GLU A 28 -2.65 7.26 12.48
CA GLU A 28 -2.80 8.57 13.14
C GLU A 28 -2.72 9.77 12.17
N GLY A 29 -3.27 9.60 10.96
CA GLY A 29 -3.27 10.62 9.92
C GLY A 29 -1.97 10.71 9.10
N VAL A 30 -0.96 9.91 9.41
CA VAL A 30 0.32 9.87 8.67
C VAL A 30 0.30 8.71 7.68
N LEU A 31 0.50 9.00 6.40
CA LEU A 31 0.70 8.01 5.35
C LEU A 31 2.17 7.65 5.23
N GLU A 32 2.49 6.37 5.28
CA GLU A 32 3.83 5.82 5.08
C GLU A 32 3.81 4.84 3.92
N GLN A 33 4.66 5.02 2.92
CA GLN A 33 4.91 4.01 1.90
C GLN A 33 5.76 2.89 2.51
N LEU A 34 5.24 1.65 2.47
CA LEU A 34 5.90 0.47 3.04
C LEU A 34 6.79 -0.26 2.03
N THR A 35 6.52 -0.11 0.75
CA THR A 35 7.29 -0.67 -0.36
C THR A 35 8.27 0.37 -0.91
N ARG A 36 9.28 -0.12 -1.63
CA ARG A 36 10.21 0.72 -2.39
C ARG A 36 10.16 0.26 -3.84
N ASP A 37 9.85 1.19 -4.74
CA ASP A 37 9.63 0.84 -6.13
C ASP A 37 10.88 0.24 -6.78
N HIS A 38 10.72 -0.87 -7.49
CA HIS A 38 11.76 -1.41 -8.36
C HIS A 38 11.67 -0.72 -9.71
N SER A 39 12.10 0.55 -9.75
CA SER A 39 12.10 1.39 -10.94
C SER A 39 13.44 2.09 -11.13
N LEU A 40 13.75 2.42 -12.39
CA LEU A 40 14.98 3.13 -12.71
C LEU A 40 15.08 4.47 -11.96
N LEU A 41 13.97 5.21 -11.82
CA LEU A 41 13.96 6.47 -11.09
C LEU A 41 14.27 6.28 -9.62
N GLN A 42 13.71 5.24 -8.99
CA GLN A 42 14.01 4.94 -7.59
C GLN A 42 15.48 4.56 -7.39
N GLU A 43 16.05 3.77 -8.30
CA GLU A 43 17.48 3.43 -8.26
C GLU A 43 18.37 4.67 -8.40
N GLN A 44 18.00 5.63 -9.25
CA GLN A 44 18.72 6.90 -9.40
C GLN A 44 18.63 7.77 -8.14
N VAL A 45 17.48 7.80 -7.47
CA VAL A 45 17.33 8.47 -6.17
C VAL A 45 18.24 7.81 -5.12
N ASP A 46 18.28 6.47 -5.09
CA ASP A 46 19.03 5.68 -4.12
C ASP A 46 20.53 5.93 -4.17
N ILE A 47 21.07 6.10 -5.37
CA ILE A 47 22.49 6.41 -5.57
C ILE A 47 22.78 7.92 -5.53
N GLY A 48 21.75 8.76 -5.25
CA GLY A 48 21.88 10.21 -5.15
C GLY A 48 22.12 10.92 -6.49
N LEU A 49 21.76 10.28 -7.62
CA LEU A 49 21.90 10.88 -8.95
C LEU A 49 20.83 11.94 -9.22
N ILE A 50 19.63 11.74 -8.70
CA ILE A 50 18.49 12.67 -8.74
C ILE A 50 17.85 12.78 -7.37
N THR A 51 17.13 13.87 -7.11
CA THR A 51 16.33 14.02 -5.89
C THR A 51 14.97 13.32 -6.04
N PRO A 52 14.25 13.02 -4.93
CA PRO A 52 12.88 12.52 -4.99
C PRO A 52 11.94 13.45 -5.76
N GLU A 53 12.13 14.77 -5.64
CA GLU A 53 11.33 15.78 -6.34
C GLU A 53 11.58 15.74 -7.86
N GLU A 54 12.82 15.57 -8.28
CA GLU A 54 13.19 15.40 -9.69
C GLU A 54 12.62 14.09 -10.26
N ALA A 55 12.68 13.00 -9.49
CA ALA A 55 12.05 11.74 -9.86
C ALA A 55 10.53 11.90 -10.02
N ALA A 56 9.88 12.59 -9.09
CA ALA A 56 8.45 12.87 -9.14
C ALA A 56 8.04 13.74 -10.33
N ALA A 57 8.91 14.62 -10.81
CA ALA A 57 8.68 15.46 -11.98
C ALA A 57 9.03 14.77 -13.33
N SER A 58 9.71 13.61 -13.28
CA SER A 58 10.14 12.89 -14.50
C SER A 58 8.96 12.30 -15.26
N GLY A 59 9.03 12.36 -16.59
CA GLY A 59 8.07 11.70 -17.48
C GLY A 59 8.28 10.20 -17.69
N ASN A 60 9.42 9.65 -17.23
CA ASN A 60 9.81 8.25 -17.46
C ASN A 60 9.55 7.35 -16.23
N ARG A 61 8.39 7.49 -15.60
CA ARG A 61 8.07 6.78 -14.34
C ARG A 61 7.94 5.27 -14.48
N ASN A 62 7.61 4.77 -15.68
CA ASN A 62 7.16 3.38 -15.91
C ASN A 62 8.30 2.41 -16.29
N LEU A 63 9.58 2.74 -16.00
CA LEU A 63 10.68 1.82 -16.27
C LEU A 63 10.93 0.94 -15.03
N VAL A 64 10.18 -0.17 -14.98
CA VAL A 64 10.31 -1.18 -13.94
C VAL A 64 11.59 -1.99 -14.15
N THR A 65 12.41 -2.11 -13.12
CA THR A 65 13.70 -2.83 -13.16
C THR A 65 13.60 -4.25 -12.64
N ARG A 66 12.50 -4.61 -11.95
CA ARG A 66 12.25 -5.96 -11.44
C ARG A 66 10.78 -6.33 -11.56
N ALA A 67 10.46 -7.45 -12.20
CA ALA A 67 9.09 -7.95 -12.38
C ALA A 67 9.05 -9.47 -12.37
N LEU A 68 7.90 -10.04 -11.99
CA LEU A 68 7.63 -11.48 -12.08
C LEU A 68 7.54 -11.93 -13.52
N GLY A 69 8.18 -13.06 -13.86
CA GLY A 69 8.11 -13.71 -15.16
C GLY A 69 9.04 -13.12 -16.22
N VAL A 70 9.98 -12.25 -15.84
CA VAL A 70 11.07 -11.77 -16.72
C VAL A 70 12.26 -12.72 -16.64
N GLU A 71 12.58 -13.20 -15.46
CA GLU A 71 13.65 -14.16 -15.19
C GLU A 71 13.08 -15.43 -14.54
N ASP A 72 13.82 -16.53 -14.58
CA ASP A 72 13.42 -17.82 -13.96
C ASP A 72 13.27 -17.71 -12.44
N THR A 73 14.00 -16.79 -11.82
CA THR A 73 13.92 -16.50 -10.38
C THR A 73 13.81 -14.99 -10.16
N VAL A 74 13.07 -14.57 -9.13
CA VAL A 74 12.96 -13.17 -8.76
C VAL A 74 13.21 -13.00 -7.27
N LEU A 75 13.94 -11.95 -6.91
CA LEU A 75 14.14 -11.59 -5.51
C LEU A 75 12.90 -10.81 -5.03
N LEU A 76 12.18 -11.41 -4.08
CA LEU A 76 11.03 -10.79 -3.41
C LEU A 76 11.54 -9.94 -2.25
N ASP A 77 11.13 -8.68 -2.23
CA ASP A 77 11.32 -7.84 -1.04
C ASP A 77 10.26 -8.20 0.00
N VAL A 78 10.70 -8.45 1.24
CA VAL A 78 9.80 -8.80 2.35
C VAL A 78 10.04 -7.85 3.50
N ARG A 79 8.97 -7.21 4.00
CA ARG A 79 9.00 -6.31 5.16
C ARG A 79 7.93 -6.71 6.16
N GLU A 80 8.30 -6.83 7.44
CA GLU A 80 7.35 -6.97 8.53
C GLU A 80 7.08 -5.61 9.18
N VAL A 81 5.80 -5.30 9.44
CA VAL A 81 5.38 -4.09 10.15
C VAL A 81 4.36 -4.44 11.23
N ASP A 82 4.50 -3.85 12.41
CA ASP A 82 3.52 -4.01 13.49
C ASP A 82 2.20 -3.33 13.10
N VAL A 83 1.09 -3.98 13.46
CA VAL A 83 -0.27 -3.49 13.21
C VAL A 83 -0.89 -3.01 14.51
N LEU A 84 -1.36 -1.77 14.53
CA LEU A 84 -2.15 -1.22 15.62
C LEU A 84 -3.64 -1.16 15.22
N CYS A 85 -4.51 -1.03 16.24
CA CYS A 85 -5.93 -0.77 15.98
C CYS A 85 -6.07 0.52 15.16
N ASP A 86 -7.03 0.51 14.24
CA ASP A 86 -7.35 1.59 13.30
C ASP A 86 -6.30 1.87 12.22
N ASP A 87 -5.16 1.18 12.17
CA ASP A 87 -4.30 1.22 10.99
C ASP A 87 -5.08 0.86 9.72
N GLN A 88 -4.83 1.61 8.67
CA GLN A 88 -5.32 1.26 7.34
C GLN A 88 -4.13 0.92 6.44
N LEU A 89 -4.21 -0.24 5.79
CA LEU A 89 -3.26 -0.66 4.76
C LEU A 89 -3.92 -0.46 3.39
N LEU A 90 -3.25 0.23 2.49
CA LEU A 90 -3.62 0.34 1.08
C LEU A 90 -2.60 -0.42 0.25
N LEU A 91 -3.07 -1.29 -0.64
CA LEU A 91 -2.29 -1.86 -1.74
C LEU A 91 -2.85 -1.27 -3.04
N CYS A 92 -1.98 -0.84 -3.95
CA CYS A 92 -2.41 -0.27 -5.22
C CYS A 92 -1.44 -0.57 -6.36
N SER A 93 -1.96 -0.54 -7.59
CA SER A 93 -1.14 -0.48 -8.80
C SER A 93 -0.63 0.94 -9.04
N ASP A 94 0.37 1.08 -9.90
CA ASP A 94 0.96 2.35 -10.35
C ASP A 94 -0.07 3.31 -10.96
N GLY A 95 -1.12 2.81 -11.63
CA GLY A 95 -2.23 3.61 -12.14
C GLY A 95 -2.92 4.48 -11.10
N LEU A 96 -2.79 4.19 -9.79
CA LEU A 96 -3.24 5.09 -8.74
C LEU A 96 -2.20 6.16 -8.43
N ASN A 97 -0.99 5.77 -8.01
CA ASN A 97 0.02 6.70 -7.50
C ASN A 97 0.67 7.58 -8.59
N ASP A 98 0.53 7.22 -9.86
CA ASP A 98 0.88 8.09 -10.98
C ASP A 98 -0.11 9.23 -11.18
N MET A 99 -1.36 9.06 -10.77
CA MET A 99 -2.43 10.04 -10.95
C MET A 99 -2.80 10.79 -9.67
N VAL A 100 -2.62 10.18 -8.49
CA VAL A 100 -3.05 10.74 -7.19
C VAL A 100 -1.83 10.85 -6.29
N ARG A 101 -1.61 12.05 -5.73
CA ARG A 101 -0.48 12.31 -4.84
C ARG A 101 -0.71 11.70 -3.45
N ASP A 102 0.38 11.42 -2.76
CA ASP A 102 0.34 10.77 -1.44
C ASP A 102 -0.47 11.58 -0.42
N GLU A 103 -0.43 12.93 -0.46
CA GLU A 103 -1.22 13.77 0.43
C GLU A 103 -2.72 13.56 0.22
N GLU A 104 -3.17 13.42 -1.03
CA GLU A 104 -4.57 13.21 -1.39
C GLU A 104 -5.02 11.78 -1.05
N ILE A 105 -4.12 10.81 -1.21
CA ILE A 105 -4.36 9.42 -0.75
C ILE A 105 -4.57 9.44 0.77
N ALA A 106 -3.72 10.15 1.52
CA ALA A 106 -3.83 10.29 2.97
C ALA A 106 -5.17 10.93 3.38
N GLU A 107 -5.56 12.02 2.71
CA GLU A 107 -6.84 12.70 2.97
C GLU A 107 -8.05 11.77 2.75
N ILE A 108 -8.06 11.01 1.64
CA ILE A 108 -9.16 10.09 1.34
C ILE A 108 -9.18 8.93 2.34
N LEU A 109 -8.03 8.38 2.72
CA LEU A 109 -7.95 7.32 3.72
C LEU A 109 -8.34 7.82 5.12
N ALA A 110 -8.05 9.06 5.48
CA ALA A 110 -8.42 9.66 6.77
C ALA A 110 -9.89 10.08 6.84
N ALA A 111 -10.58 10.23 5.71
CA ALA A 111 -11.97 10.68 5.67
C ALA A 111 -12.90 9.69 6.40
N ASP A 112 -13.97 10.22 7.01
CA ASP A 112 -15.03 9.42 7.65
C ASP A 112 -15.96 8.81 6.58
N LEU A 113 -15.44 7.81 5.88
CA LEU A 113 -16.09 7.09 4.80
C LEU A 113 -15.93 5.57 5.02
N THR A 114 -16.83 4.80 4.43
CA THR A 114 -16.64 3.34 4.35
C THR A 114 -15.42 2.99 3.50
N LEU A 115 -14.80 1.82 3.73
CA LEU A 115 -13.64 1.39 2.95
C LEU A 115 -13.96 1.31 1.44
N ASP A 116 -15.16 0.85 1.12
CA ASP A 116 -15.66 0.78 -0.27
C ASP A 116 -15.74 2.17 -0.91
N ALA A 117 -16.31 3.15 -0.21
CA ALA A 117 -16.39 4.53 -0.69
C ALA A 117 -15.00 5.17 -0.86
N LYS A 118 -14.02 4.85 0.00
CA LYS A 118 -12.62 5.26 -0.16
C LYS A 118 -12.01 4.66 -1.42
N CYS A 119 -12.19 3.37 -1.67
CA CYS A 119 -11.73 2.71 -2.89
C CYS A 119 -12.33 3.37 -4.13
N GLN A 120 -13.65 3.57 -4.15
CA GLN A 120 -14.34 4.23 -5.26
C GLN A 120 -13.83 5.65 -5.51
N ARG A 121 -13.58 6.42 -4.45
CA ARG A 121 -13.06 7.77 -4.56
C ARG A 121 -11.63 7.83 -5.08
N LEU A 122 -10.75 6.92 -4.63
CA LEU A 122 -9.38 6.82 -5.14
C LEU A 122 -9.36 6.49 -6.63
N VAL A 123 -10.10 5.45 -7.04
CA VAL A 123 -10.21 5.06 -8.45
C VAL A 123 -10.87 6.15 -9.28
N GLY A 124 -11.93 6.78 -8.76
CA GLY A 124 -12.62 7.89 -9.43
C GLY A 124 -11.68 9.06 -9.70
N LEU A 125 -10.94 9.51 -8.67
CA LEU A 125 -9.99 10.62 -8.78
C LEU A 125 -8.88 10.33 -9.79
N ALA A 126 -8.32 9.11 -9.80
CA ALA A 126 -7.31 8.71 -10.75
C ALA A 126 -7.86 8.72 -12.20
N ASN A 127 -9.09 8.24 -12.40
CA ASN A 127 -9.76 8.27 -13.71
C ASN A 127 -10.06 9.70 -14.18
N GLU A 128 -10.54 10.59 -13.30
CA GLU A 128 -10.79 12.01 -13.59
C GLU A 128 -9.53 12.74 -14.07
N ARG A 129 -8.35 12.28 -13.61
CA ARG A 129 -7.03 12.81 -14.02
C ARG A 129 -6.45 12.17 -15.28
N GLY A 130 -7.24 11.34 -15.93
CA GLY A 130 -6.90 10.77 -17.23
C GLY A 130 -6.80 9.26 -17.29
N GLY A 131 -6.71 8.54 -16.14
CA GLY A 131 -6.75 7.07 -16.08
C GLY A 131 -5.80 6.42 -17.08
N ARG A 132 -4.52 6.75 -17.00
CA ARG A 132 -3.52 6.36 -18.02
C ARG A 132 -3.21 4.87 -18.04
N ASP A 133 -3.48 4.17 -16.93
CA ASP A 133 -3.28 2.74 -16.78
C ASP A 133 -4.40 2.12 -15.96
N ASN A 134 -4.37 0.79 -15.80
CA ASN A 134 -5.31 0.05 -14.96
C ASN A 134 -5.12 0.43 -13.48
N ILE A 135 -6.21 0.81 -12.83
CA ILE A 135 -6.20 1.25 -11.43
C ILE A 135 -6.79 0.15 -10.56
N SER A 136 -5.96 -0.41 -9.69
CA SER A 136 -6.38 -1.39 -8.70
C SER A 136 -6.07 -0.88 -7.31
N VAL A 137 -7.04 -1.02 -6.38
CA VAL A 137 -6.88 -0.63 -4.98
C VAL A 137 -7.50 -1.69 -4.06
N VAL A 138 -6.83 -1.97 -2.95
CA VAL A 138 -7.33 -2.80 -1.86
C VAL A 138 -7.05 -2.07 -0.56
N ILE A 139 -8.08 -1.84 0.27
CA ILE A 139 -7.93 -1.23 1.59
C ILE A 139 -8.32 -2.22 2.67
N VAL A 140 -7.45 -2.39 3.65
CA VAL A 140 -7.69 -3.20 4.85
C VAL A 140 -7.60 -2.29 6.07
N LYS A 141 -8.59 -2.34 6.97
CA LYS A 141 -8.55 -1.65 8.27
C LYS A 141 -8.38 -2.66 9.39
N ALA A 142 -7.40 -2.42 10.26
CA ALA A 142 -7.18 -3.22 11.46
C ALA A 142 -8.22 -2.87 12.54
N HIS A 143 -8.82 -3.89 13.12
CA HIS A 143 -9.75 -3.74 14.23
C HIS A 143 -9.27 -4.53 15.44
N GLU A 144 -9.65 -4.09 16.64
CA GLU A 144 -9.45 -4.92 17.82
C GLU A 144 -10.14 -6.29 17.63
N PRO A 145 -9.49 -7.39 18.02
CA PRO A 145 -10.16 -8.68 18.00
C PRO A 145 -11.41 -8.59 18.91
N PRO A 146 -12.54 -9.20 18.51
CA PRO A 146 -13.75 -9.19 19.33
C PRO A 146 -13.39 -9.70 20.72
N LYS A 147 -13.66 -8.91 21.78
CA LYS A 147 -13.48 -9.33 23.17
C LYS A 147 -14.18 -10.67 23.32
N LYS A 148 -13.42 -11.75 23.60
CA LYS A 148 -14.01 -13.06 23.88
C LYS A 148 -15.05 -12.84 24.95
N SER A 149 -16.33 -12.89 24.58
CA SER A 149 -17.43 -12.70 25.53
C SER A 149 -17.28 -13.79 26.56
N GLY A 150 -17.13 -13.37 27.83
CA GLY A 150 -16.79 -14.24 28.96
C GLY A 150 -17.91 -15.20 29.37
N MET A 151 -18.55 -15.87 28.41
CA MET A 151 -19.57 -16.90 28.67
C MET A 151 -18.95 -18.20 29.20
N MET A 152 -17.65 -18.47 28.92
CA MET A 152 -16.96 -19.63 29.47
C MET A 152 -16.39 -19.44 30.88
N ALA A 153 -16.20 -18.21 31.36
CA ALA A 153 -15.70 -17.97 32.72
C ALA A 153 -16.77 -18.20 33.79
N LYS A 154 -18.06 -18.29 33.44
CA LYS A 154 -19.14 -18.61 34.42
C LYS A 154 -19.38 -20.09 34.62
N LEU A 155 -18.87 -20.98 33.76
CA LEU A 155 -19.08 -22.43 33.88
C LEU A 155 -18.03 -23.16 34.71
N LEU A 156 -16.89 -22.50 35.04
CA LEU A 156 -15.79 -23.11 35.81
C LEU A 156 -15.75 -22.65 37.27
N ARG A 157 -16.80 -21.96 37.76
CA ARG A 157 -17.01 -21.66 39.19
C ARG A 157 -18.23 -22.43 39.73
N LYS A 158 -18.11 -23.73 39.80
CA LYS A 158 -18.90 -24.59 40.70
C LYS A 158 -18.00 -25.69 41.21
#